data_1bbf0f5ee2b2e1813c4d431f68b44395
#
_entry.id   1bbf0f5ee2b2e1813c4d431f68b44395
#
_cell.length_a   1.000
_cell.length_b   1.000
_cell.length_c   1.000
_cell.angle_alpha   90.00
_cell.angle_beta   90.00
_cell.angle_gamma   90.00
#
_symmetry.space_group_name_H-M   'P 1'
#
loop_
_entity.id
_entity.type
_entity.pdbx_description
1 polymer ?
#
loop_
_entity_poly.entity_id
_entity_poly.type
_entity_poly.pdbx_seq_one_letter_code
_entity_poly.pdbx_strand_id
1 'polypeptide(L)'
;MAQRPSVNGVADVVGLIDGLGKITGRAQVVWFLVFGGLFLDAYSNAALSAGLGPMTTQMHLSSTQVSVLTATAPALAILFNPAGGWLATRFGRVPPLLLAKVFAIAGALLAAFAGDFTVVWLGRVLVGVAYGIDFAVAMALLAEYTPAKQGGRLNLWQAVWYVATTSNLALALLFFHLDAGADIWRWSVGSAAVVAVVLLIGQWAMLKESPAWLASKGRLDDAVANLDKLYGIKAVVGRPDEATRAATAAPAPGFRQAGVLFKGAYLPRTVLSSAISLGQSMQYFAVGWYLPVISLSIFGESFEKATVGSMVFNAFGIIGGLLSAYAGRRLGLRLSSAAGFAGVFVALVVMGLTFGKVPLAVAFLLPVVFILCHAAGPGANGKSIAALSYSSDVRALGTGVTGMVGSFGSVVGLYIFPQIKDGLGLAGTFLVLSVVPLLGLITCLLIKWDPTKAGISPDEAAAHDLAAAPEPAPATPAR
;
A
#
# COMPACT_ATOMS: atom_id res chain seq x y z
N MET A 1 -29.86 -6.86 -33.21
CA MET A 1 -28.47 -6.89 -32.68
C MET A 1 -28.28 -5.71 -31.77
N ALA A 2 -27.93 -5.90 -30.50
CA ALA A 2 -27.67 -4.76 -29.59
C ALA A 2 -26.49 -3.94 -30.16
N GLN A 3 -26.65 -2.65 -30.23
CA GLN A 3 -25.64 -1.73 -30.74
C GLN A 3 -24.42 -1.80 -29.80
N ARG A 4 -23.24 -2.05 -30.35
CA ARG A 4 -22.00 -2.09 -29.54
C ARG A 4 -21.73 -0.70 -28.95
N PRO A 5 -21.39 -0.57 -27.65
CA PRO A 5 -21.07 0.70 -27.04
C PRO A 5 -19.87 1.35 -27.74
N SER A 6 -19.91 2.67 -27.94
CA SER A 6 -18.79 3.45 -28.48
C SER A 6 -17.95 3.99 -27.34
N VAL A 7 -16.61 3.99 -27.49
CA VAL A 7 -15.66 4.56 -26.55
C VAL A 7 -15.07 5.82 -27.18
N ASN A 8 -15.38 6.97 -26.59
CA ASN A 8 -14.93 8.29 -27.02
C ASN A 8 -13.86 8.87 -26.07
N GLY A 9 -13.79 8.34 -24.84
CA GLY A 9 -12.86 8.79 -23.82
C GLY A 9 -12.86 7.94 -22.56
N VAL A 10 -12.23 8.45 -21.50
CA VAL A 10 -12.07 7.76 -20.21
C VAL A 10 -13.40 7.44 -19.55
N ALA A 11 -14.35 8.39 -19.58
CA ALA A 11 -15.66 8.24 -18.96
C ALA A 11 -16.45 7.03 -19.50
N ASP A 12 -16.39 6.82 -20.81
CA ASP A 12 -17.05 5.66 -21.45
C ASP A 12 -16.41 4.34 -20.98
N VAL A 13 -15.05 4.28 -20.93
CA VAL A 13 -14.33 3.10 -20.45
C VAL A 13 -14.70 2.78 -19.01
N VAL A 14 -14.67 3.80 -18.14
CA VAL A 14 -15.00 3.63 -16.71
C VAL A 14 -16.47 3.22 -16.54
N GLY A 15 -17.39 3.86 -17.25
CA GLY A 15 -18.82 3.50 -17.21
C GLY A 15 -19.09 2.05 -17.66
N LEU A 16 -18.36 1.56 -18.66
CA LEU A 16 -18.46 0.18 -19.12
C LEU A 16 -17.95 -0.81 -18.05
N ILE A 17 -16.84 -0.50 -17.36
CA ILE A 17 -16.30 -1.34 -16.29
C ILE A 17 -17.25 -1.31 -15.08
N ASP A 18 -17.75 -0.16 -14.70
CA ASP A 18 -18.68 0.03 -13.58
C ASP A 18 -20.01 -0.68 -13.78
N GLY A 19 -20.45 -0.76 -15.05
CA GLY A 19 -21.65 -1.49 -15.47
C GLY A 19 -21.57 -3.01 -15.23
N LEU A 20 -20.37 -3.59 -15.12
CA LEU A 20 -20.21 -5.03 -14.87
C LEU A 20 -20.67 -5.46 -13.46
N GLY A 21 -20.70 -4.55 -12.50
CA GLY A 21 -21.05 -4.82 -11.11
C GLY A 21 -20.04 -5.69 -10.34
N LYS A 22 -19.30 -6.58 -10.99
CA LYS A 22 -18.23 -7.41 -10.41
C LYS A 22 -17.13 -7.76 -11.40
N ILE A 23 -15.91 -7.92 -10.89
CA ILE A 23 -14.76 -8.40 -11.65
C ILE A 23 -14.88 -9.92 -11.80
N THR A 24 -14.73 -10.43 -13.01
CA THR A 24 -14.77 -11.87 -13.35
C THR A 24 -13.76 -12.19 -14.43
N GLY A 25 -13.58 -13.49 -14.70
CA GLY A 25 -12.77 -13.97 -15.82
C GLY A 25 -11.30 -13.52 -15.74
N ARG A 26 -10.77 -13.10 -16.89
CA ARG A 26 -9.36 -12.72 -17.01
C ARG A 26 -8.99 -11.49 -16.20
N ALA A 27 -9.89 -10.52 -16.09
CA ALA A 27 -9.66 -9.34 -15.25
C ALA A 27 -9.46 -9.70 -13.77
N GLN A 28 -10.17 -10.72 -13.27
CA GLN A 28 -9.97 -11.20 -11.90
C GLN A 28 -8.59 -11.85 -11.69
N VAL A 29 -8.13 -12.66 -12.66
CA VAL A 29 -6.79 -13.28 -12.59
C VAL A 29 -5.71 -12.20 -12.58
N VAL A 30 -5.80 -11.22 -13.49
CA VAL A 30 -4.88 -10.10 -13.56
C VAL A 30 -4.90 -9.26 -12.27
N TRP A 31 -6.08 -9.05 -11.70
CA TRP A 31 -6.27 -8.37 -10.43
C TRP A 31 -5.51 -9.08 -9.29
N PHE A 32 -5.59 -10.42 -9.19
CA PHE A 32 -4.81 -11.19 -8.21
C PHE A 32 -3.30 -11.14 -8.47
N LEU A 33 -2.86 -11.10 -9.73
CA LEU A 33 -1.43 -10.96 -10.06
C LEU A 33 -0.87 -9.61 -9.63
N VAL A 34 -1.67 -8.53 -9.68
CA VAL A 34 -1.26 -7.22 -9.16
C VAL A 34 -1.19 -7.25 -7.62
N PHE A 35 -2.16 -7.91 -6.96
CA PHE A 35 -2.08 -8.17 -5.52
C PHE A 35 -0.85 -8.98 -5.11
N GLY A 36 -0.39 -9.89 -6.00
CA GLY A 36 0.86 -10.61 -5.81
C GLY A 36 2.08 -9.69 -5.63
N GLY A 37 2.10 -8.52 -6.29
CA GLY A 37 3.13 -7.49 -6.04
C GLY A 37 3.10 -7.00 -4.61
N LEU A 38 1.93 -6.63 -4.10
CA LEU A 38 1.76 -6.19 -2.70
C LEU A 38 2.10 -7.30 -1.70
N PHE A 39 1.82 -8.57 -2.06
CA PHE A 39 2.27 -9.73 -1.29
C PHE A 39 3.80 -9.78 -1.22
N LEU A 40 4.51 -9.62 -2.36
CA LEU A 40 5.97 -9.64 -2.41
C LEU A 40 6.58 -8.53 -1.55
N ASP A 41 6.00 -7.34 -1.57
CA ASP A 41 6.44 -6.20 -0.76
C ASP A 41 6.40 -6.52 0.74
N ALA A 42 5.29 -7.06 1.21
CA ALA A 42 5.13 -7.47 2.60
C ALA A 42 6.05 -8.65 2.95
N TYR A 43 6.14 -9.64 2.07
CA TYR A 43 6.97 -10.81 2.22
C TYR A 43 8.46 -10.45 2.35
N SER A 44 8.97 -9.56 1.49
CA SER A 44 10.36 -9.09 1.52
C SER A 44 10.69 -8.31 2.80
N ASN A 45 9.73 -7.55 3.33
CA ASN A 45 9.90 -6.86 4.60
C ASN A 45 9.91 -7.84 5.78
N ALA A 46 9.04 -8.85 5.78
CA ALA A 46 8.99 -9.89 6.80
C ALA A 46 10.24 -10.77 6.78
N ALA A 47 10.79 -11.07 5.60
CA ALA A 47 11.99 -11.86 5.42
C ALA A 47 13.21 -11.26 6.15
N LEU A 48 13.37 -9.94 6.10
CA LEU A 48 14.39 -9.28 6.89
C LEU A 48 14.12 -9.39 8.39
N SER A 49 12.87 -9.13 8.80
CA SER A 49 12.49 -9.11 10.22
C SER A 49 12.69 -10.49 10.87
N ALA A 50 12.26 -11.56 10.20
CA ALA A 50 12.41 -12.94 10.69
C ALA A 50 13.88 -13.38 10.81
N GLY A 51 14.73 -12.91 9.90
CA GLY A 51 16.17 -13.25 9.88
C GLY A 51 17.07 -12.28 10.64
N LEU A 52 16.55 -11.19 11.19
CA LEU A 52 17.37 -10.10 11.72
C LEU A 52 18.27 -10.51 12.88
N GLY A 53 17.77 -11.32 13.81
CA GLY A 53 18.53 -11.81 14.95
C GLY A 53 19.73 -12.67 14.53
N PRO A 54 19.52 -13.79 13.81
CA PRO A 54 20.60 -14.60 13.27
C PRO A 54 21.61 -13.82 12.42
N MET A 55 21.15 -12.91 11.55
CA MET A 55 22.00 -12.04 10.73
C MET A 55 22.87 -11.12 11.59
N THR A 56 22.28 -10.48 12.60
CA THR A 56 23.00 -9.58 13.50
C THR A 56 24.12 -10.29 14.23
N THR A 57 23.88 -11.53 14.69
CA THR A 57 24.87 -12.35 15.37
C THR A 57 25.94 -12.82 14.40
N GLN A 58 25.59 -13.36 13.23
CA GLN A 58 26.53 -13.92 12.26
C GLN A 58 27.45 -12.85 11.65
N MET A 59 26.92 -11.67 11.38
CA MET A 59 27.66 -10.56 10.72
C MET A 59 28.21 -9.54 11.72
N HIS A 60 28.02 -9.75 13.03
CA HIS A 60 28.44 -8.83 14.10
C HIS A 60 27.95 -7.38 13.89
N LEU A 61 26.67 -7.24 13.50
CA LEU A 61 26.11 -5.94 13.19
C LEU A 61 25.95 -5.06 14.42
N SER A 62 26.38 -3.81 14.33
CA SER A 62 26.10 -2.78 15.34
C SER A 62 24.62 -2.38 15.30
N SER A 63 24.13 -1.81 16.41
CA SER A 63 22.76 -1.27 16.49
C SER A 63 22.48 -0.22 15.40
N THR A 64 23.47 0.59 15.04
CA THR A 64 23.36 1.57 13.94
C THR A 64 23.16 0.87 12.59
N GLN A 65 23.91 -0.20 12.30
CA GLN A 65 23.79 -0.96 11.06
C GLN A 65 22.42 -1.65 10.98
N VAL A 66 21.93 -2.21 12.07
CA VAL A 66 20.57 -2.78 12.15
C VAL A 66 19.52 -1.71 11.85
N SER A 67 19.62 -0.52 12.46
CA SER A 67 18.71 0.60 12.21
C SER A 67 18.73 1.06 10.75
N VAL A 68 19.92 1.16 10.15
CA VAL A 68 20.07 1.51 8.73
C VAL A 68 19.40 0.46 7.84
N LEU A 69 19.65 -0.84 8.08
CA LEU A 69 19.03 -1.91 7.26
C LEU A 69 17.51 -1.89 7.32
N THR A 70 16.94 -1.72 8.51
CA THR A 70 15.49 -1.74 8.71
C THR A 70 14.81 -0.51 8.13
N ALA A 71 15.42 0.67 8.26
CA ALA A 71 14.87 1.93 7.77
C ALA A 71 15.09 2.17 6.27
N THR A 72 16.05 1.49 5.61
CA THR A 72 16.42 1.77 4.21
C THR A 72 15.24 1.63 3.26
N ALA A 73 14.47 0.55 3.32
CA ALA A 73 13.38 0.35 2.36
C ALA A 73 12.26 1.39 2.50
N PRO A 74 11.71 1.69 3.70
CA PRO A 74 10.74 2.75 3.84
C PRO A 74 11.31 4.14 3.55
N ALA A 75 12.60 4.41 3.83
CA ALA A 75 13.24 5.68 3.50
C ALA A 75 13.32 5.89 1.98
N LEU A 76 13.71 4.87 1.23
CA LEU A 76 13.73 4.93 -0.24
C LEU A 76 12.32 5.06 -0.82
N ALA A 77 11.32 4.43 -0.22
CA ALA A 77 9.94 4.56 -0.65
C ALA A 77 9.41 6.01 -0.55
N ILE A 78 9.99 6.87 0.30
CA ILE A 78 9.66 8.31 0.32
C ILE A 78 9.92 8.93 -1.06
N LEU A 79 11.00 8.56 -1.73
CA LEU A 79 11.38 9.07 -3.04
C LEU A 79 10.71 8.28 -4.18
N PHE A 80 10.67 6.96 -4.06
CA PHE A 80 10.26 6.07 -5.14
C PHE A 80 8.76 5.85 -5.25
N ASN A 81 7.95 6.13 -4.22
CA ASN A 81 6.50 6.17 -4.37
C ASN A 81 6.04 7.26 -5.36
N PRO A 82 6.40 8.54 -5.20
CA PRO A 82 6.01 9.56 -6.17
C PRO A 82 6.72 9.36 -7.53
N ALA A 83 7.96 8.88 -7.55
CA ALA A 83 8.67 8.55 -8.80
C ALA A 83 7.96 7.42 -9.57
N GLY A 84 7.56 6.35 -8.88
CA GLY A 84 6.77 5.25 -9.44
C GLY A 84 5.43 5.73 -9.99
N GLY A 85 4.72 6.57 -9.23
CA GLY A 85 3.49 7.20 -9.69
C GLY A 85 3.67 8.05 -10.95
N TRP A 86 4.76 8.83 -11.02
CA TRP A 86 5.11 9.61 -12.22
C TRP A 86 5.45 8.70 -13.42
N LEU A 87 6.28 7.66 -13.22
CA LEU A 87 6.61 6.67 -14.24
C LEU A 87 5.33 6.03 -14.81
N ALA A 88 4.41 5.61 -13.92
CA ALA A 88 3.15 5.01 -14.31
C ALA A 88 2.24 5.99 -15.07
N THR A 89 2.23 7.25 -14.72
CA THR A 89 1.47 8.27 -15.44
C THR A 89 2.02 8.52 -16.84
N ARG A 90 3.34 8.44 -17.00
CA ARG A 90 4.04 8.72 -18.26
C ARG A 90 4.10 7.50 -19.20
N PHE A 91 4.47 6.33 -18.67
CA PHE A 91 4.79 5.14 -19.48
C PHE A 91 3.75 4.04 -19.40
N GLY A 92 2.73 4.18 -18.54
CA GLY A 92 1.74 3.14 -18.25
C GLY A 92 2.02 2.43 -16.94
N ARG A 93 1.07 1.59 -16.51
CA ARG A 93 1.12 0.90 -15.22
C ARG A 93 1.99 -0.35 -15.28
N VAL A 94 1.97 -1.05 -16.41
CA VAL A 94 2.64 -2.35 -16.55
C VAL A 94 4.17 -2.25 -16.52
N PRO A 95 4.85 -1.35 -17.28
CA PRO A 95 6.31 -1.31 -17.28
C PRO A 95 6.95 -1.04 -15.90
N PRO A 96 6.47 -0.07 -15.08
CA PRO A 96 7.03 0.14 -13.74
C PRO A 96 6.82 -1.04 -12.80
N LEU A 97 5.67 -1.77 -12.91
CA LEU A 97 5.43 -2.98 -12.12
C LEU A 97 6.42 -4.09 -12.43
N LEU A 98 6.72 -4.31 -13.71
CA LEU A 98 7.72 -5.30 -14.13
C LEU A 98 9.14 -4.88 -13.69
N LEU A 99 9.49 -3.61 -13.83
CA LEU A 99 10.76 -3.06 -13.38
C LEU A 99 10.96 -3.25 -11.86
N ALA A 100 9.91 -3.02 -11.07
CA ALA A 100 9.96 -3.25 -9.63
C ALA A 100 10.29 -4.72 -9.29
N LYS A 101 9.74 -5.69 -10.04
CA LYS A 101 10.06 -7.11 -9.83
C LYS A 101 11.54 -7.42 -10.15
N VAL A 102 12.10 -6.79 -11.19
CA VAL A 102 13.54 -6.93 -11.51
C VAL A 102 14.40 -6.42 -10.36
N PHE A 103 14.09 -5.25 -9.81
CA PHE A 103 14.81 -4.72 -8.65
C PHE A 103 14.63 -5.60 -7.40
N ALA A 104 13.43 -6.14 -7.17
CA ALA A 104 13.17 -7.05 -6.05
C ALA A 104 14.00 -8.35 -6.15
N ILE A 105 14.07 -8.95 -7.36
CA ILE A 105 14.90 -10.15 -7.61
C ILE A 105 16.36 -9.85 -7.35
N ALA A 106 16.89 -8.79 -7.98
CA ALA A 106 18.30 -8.43 -7.86
C ALA A 106 18.66 -8.11 -6.38
N GLY A 107 17.81 -7.37 -5.69
CA GLY A 107 18.03 -7.00 -4.30
C GLY A 107 17.97 -8.19 -3.34
N ALA A 108 17.02 -9.11 -3.52
CA ALA A 108 16.89 -10.30 -2.71
C ALA A 108 18.08 -11.26 -2.91
N LEU A 109 18.50 -11.48 -4.15
CA LEU A 109 19.67 -12.31 -4.46
C LEU A 109 20.97 -11.69 -3.91
N LEU A 110 21.16 -10.37 -4.15
CA LEU A 110 22.34 -9.67 -3.65
C LEU A 110 22.45 -9.78 -2.11
N ALA A 111 21.34 -9.59 -1.41
CA ALA A 111 21.31 -9.73 0.05
C ALA A 111 21.51 -11.18 0.50
N ALA A 112 20.92 -12.18 -0.15
CA ALA A 112 21.04 -13.59 0.22
C ALA A 112 22.48 -14.12 0.10
N PHE A 113 23.23 -13.68 -0.92
CA PHE A 113 24.61 -14.07 -1.16
C PHE A 113 25.65 -13.11 -0.57
N ALA A 114 25.22 -12.14 0.24
CA ALA A 114 26.11 -11.15 0.81
C ALA A 114 27.15 -11.73 1.76
N GLY A 115 28.41 -11.33 1.59
CA GLY A 115 29.52 -11.65 2.52
C GLY A 115 29.71 -10.62 3.63
N ASP A 116 29.20 -9.40 3.45
CA ASP A 116 29.38 -8.29 4.37
C ASP A 116 28.13 -7.37 4.43
N PHE A 117 28.14 -6.46 5.39
CA PHE A 117 27.06 -5.48 5.62
C PHE A 117 26.74 -4.63 4.38
N THR A 118 27.76 -4.17 3.65
CA THR A 118 27.56 -3.26 2.52
C THR A 118 26.73 -3.91 1.42
N VAL A 119 27.03 -5.20 1.13
CA VAL A 119 26.32 -5.96 0.10
C VAL A 119 24.86 -6.24 0.53
N VAL A 120 24.62 -6.59 1.81
CA VAL A 120 23.25 -6.70 2.35
C VAL A 120 22.51 -5.38 2.21
N TRP A 121 23.15 -4.28 2.59
CA TRP A 121 22.56 -2.95 2.50
C TRP A 121 22.23 -2.55 1.06
N LEU A 122 23.11 -2.78 0.11
CA LEU A 122 22.85 -2.55 -1.32
C LEU A 122 21.66 -3.40 -1.81
N GLY A 123 21.56 -4.66 -1.37
CA GLY A 123 20.36 -5.47 -1.63
C GLY A 123 19.09 -4.83 -1.07
N ARG A 124 19.14 -4.28 0.14
CA ARG A 124 18.01 -3.54 0.74
C ARG A 124 17.67 -2.25 0.00
N VAL A 125 18.68 -1.57 -0.57
CA VAL A 125 18.46 -0.40 -1.43
C VAL A 125 17.61 -0.80 -2.65
N LEU A 126 17.98 -1.87 -3.36
CA LEU A 126 17.22 -2.35 -4.52
C LEU A 126 15.79 -2.79 -4.15
N VAL A 127 15.63 -3.52 -3.05
CA VAL A 127 14.29 -3.88 -2.54
C VAL A 127 13.47 -2.64 -2.17
N GLY A 128 14.09 -1.61 -1.59
CA GLY A 128 13.42 -0.34 -1.26
C GLY A 128 12.95 0.44 -2.48
N VAL A 129 13.76 0.45 -3.55
CA VAL A 129 13.35 1.00 -4.86
C VAL A 129 12.15 0.25 -5.43
N ALA A 130 12.22 -1.10 -5.41
CA ALA A 130 11.12 -1.97 -5.85
C ALA A 130 9.83 -1.67 -5.09
N TYR A 131 9.89 -1.67 -3.76
CA TYR A 131 8.77 -1.41 -2.86
C TYR A 131 8.11 -0.04 -3.12
N GLY A 132 8.95 1.01 -3.27
CA GLY A 132 8.43 2.36 -3.54
C GLY A 132 7.68 2.44 -4.88
N ILE A 133 8.23 1.86 -5.95
CA ILE A 133 7.58 1.87 -7.27
C ILE A 133 6.32 1.01 -7.25
N ASP A 134 6.41 -0.23 -6.77
CA ASP A 134 5.36 -1.24 -6.90
C ASP A 134 4.06 -0.79 -6.22
N PHE A 135 4.15 -0.35 -4.97
CA PHE A 135 2.96 -0.08 -4.17
C PHE A 135 2.07 1.01 -4.76
N ALA A 136 2.65 2.13 -5.18
CA ALA A 136 1.91 3.25 -5.76
C ALA A 136 1.21 2.85 -7.06
N VAL A 137 1.93 2.11 -7.92
CA VAL A 137 1.45 1.72 -9.24
C VAL A 137 0.42 0.59 -9.14
N ALA A 138 0.66 -0.40 -8.28
CA ALA A 138 -0.27 -1.50 -8.05
C ALA A 138 -1.63 -1.00 -7.55
N MET A 139 -1.65 -0.10 -6.55
CA MET A 139 -2.89 0.45 -6.03
C MET A 139 -3.67 1.26 -7.08
N ALA A 140 -2.98 2.03 -7.93
CA ALA A 140 -3.60 2.76 -9.02
C ALA A 140 -4.23 1.81 -10.05
N LEU A 141 -3.50 0.77 -10.48
CA LEU A 141 -3.98 -0.21 -11.45
C LEU A 141 -5.16 -1.03 -10.89
N LEU A 142 -5.08 -1.44 -9.62
CA LEU A 142 -6.17 -2.15 -8.94
C LEU A 142 -7.45 -1.30 -8.90
N ALA A 143 -7.33 0.01 -8.64
CA ALA A 143 -8.47 0.92 -8.64
C ALA A 143 -9.10 1.03 -10.05
N GLU A 144 -8.27 1.11 -11.10
CA GLU A 144 -8.72 1.20 -12.48
C GLU A 144 -9.37 -0.09 -13.00
N TYR A 145 -9.02 -1.24 -12.42
CA TYR A 145 -9.63 -2.52 -12.75
C TYR A 145 -10.87 -2.86 -11.93
N THR A 146 -11.12 -2.12 -10.86
CA THR A 146 -12.19 -2.42 -9.90
C THR A 146 -13.40 -1.51 -10.14
N PRO A 147 -14.60 -2.05 -10.44
CA PRO A 147 -15.81 -1.26 -10.51
C PRO A 147 -16.04 -0.44 -9.24
N ALA A 148 -16.53 0.79 -9.36
CA ALA A 148 -16.69 1.74 -8.24
C ALA A 148 -17.46 1.13 -7.06
N LYS A 149 -18.52 0.35 -7.32
CA LYS A 149 -19.30 -0.38 -6.29
C LYS A 149 -18.49 -1.41 -5.50
N GLN A 150 -17.34 -1.81 -6.01
CA GLN A 150 -16.43 -2.78 -5.37
C GLN A 150 -15.15 -2.15 -4.82
N GLY A 151 -15.05 -0.83 -4.77
CA GLY A 151 -13.84 -0.10 -4.29
C GLY A 151 -13.33 -0.57 -2.93
N GLY A 152 -14.23 -0.99 -2.02
CA GLY A 152 -13.84 -1.58 -0.74
C GLY A 152 -13.00 -2.86 -0.84
N ARG A 153 -12.99 -3.56 -2.01
CA ARG A 153 -12.13 -4.74 -2.24
C ARG A 153 -10.64 -4.38 -2.30
N LEU A 154 -10.31 -3.12 -2.61
CA LEU A 154 -8.93 -2.68 -2.57
C LEU A 154 -8.31 -2.92 -1.19
N ASN A 155 -9.11 -2.81 -0.13
CA ASN A 155 -8.65 -3.02 1.24
C ASN A 155 -8.13 -4.44 1.52
N LEU A 156 -8.44 -5.42 0.65
CA LEU A 156 -7.87 -6.77 0.76
C LEU A 156 -6.33 -6.78 0.74
N TRP A 157 -5.69 -5.72 0.22
CA TRP A 157 -4.24 -5.61 0.27
C TRP A 157 -3.71 -5.72 1.70
N GLN A 158 -4.47 -5.25 2.69
CA GLN A 158 -4.08 -5.36 4.09
C GLN A 158 -4.11 -6.81 4.59
N ALA A 159 -5.10 -7.60 4.19
CA ALA A 159 -5.12 -9.03 4.50
C ALA A 159 -3.95 -9.75 3.80
N VAL A 160 -3.70 -9.44 2.54
CA VAL A 160 -2.57 -9.97 1.75
C VAL A 160 -1.24 -9.64 2.41
N TRP A 161 -1.08 -8.43 2.97
CA TRP A 161 0.11 -8.04 3.73
C TRP A 161 0.37 -8.99 4.90
N TYR A 162 -0.64 -9.26 5.72
CA TYR A 162 -0.49 -10.17 6.86
C TYR A 162 -0.34 -11.63 6.45
N VAL A 163 -0.99 -12.08 5.37
CA VAL A 163 -0.76 -13.42 4.80
C VAL A 163 0.69 -13.56 4.37
N ALA A 164 1.24 -12.58 3.67
CA ALA A 164 2.63 -12.58 3.23
C ALA A 164 3.62 -12.63 4.41
N THR A 165 3.39 -11.79 5.43
CA THR A 165 4.20 -11.77 6.64
C THR A 165 4.15 -13.11 7.37
N THR A 166 2.97 -13.67 7.55
CA THR A 166 2.79 -14.99 8.19
C THR A 166 3.46 -16.09 7.38
N SER A 167 3.34 -16.06 6.05
CA SER A 167 3.97 -17.05 5.16
C SER A 167 5.50 -17.04 5.27
N ASN A 168 6.10 -15.86 5.36
CA ASN A 168 7.56 -15.77 5.55
C ASN A 168 8.00 -16.23 6.95
N LEU A 169 7.25 -15.86 8.00
CA LEU A 169 7.52 -16.34 9.36
C LEU A 169 7.41 -17.88 9.45
N ALA A 170 6.39 -18.46 8.79
CA ALA A 170 6.24 -19.92 8.72
C ALA A 170 7.41 -20.58 7.96
N LEU A 171 7.90 -19.96 6.89
CA LEU A 171 9.06 -20.45 6.15
C LEU A 171 10.34 -20.32 6.98
N ALA A 172 10.53 -19.24 7.71
CA ALA A 172 11.68 -19.08 8.63
C ALA A 172 11.66 -20.14 9.74
N LEU A 173 10.47 -20.47 10.27
CA LEU A 173 10.29 -21.54 11.24
C LEU A 173 10.60 -22.92 10.63
N LEU A 174 10.20 -23.16 9.38
CA LEU A 174 10.58 -24.37 8.64
C LEU A 174 12.09 -24.48 8.50
N PHE A 175 12.79 -23.42 8.12
CA PHE A 175 14.24 -23.39 8.02
C PHE A 175 14.92 -23.62 9.38
N PHE A 176 14.34 -23.13 10.46
CA PHE A 176 14.78 -23.40 11.82
C PHE A 176 14.73 -24.91 12.14
N HIS A 177 13.62 -25.57 11.82
CA HIS A 177 13.46 -27.02 12.03
C HIS A 177 14.28 -27.89 11.05
N LEU A 178 14.73 -27.33 9.94
CA LEU A 178 15.66 -27.98 9.00
C LEU A 178 17.12 -27.68 9.33
N ASP A 179 17.41 -27.21 10.54
CA ASP A 179 18.76 -26.92 11.05
C ASP A 179 19.55 -25.95 10.16
N ALA A 180 18.89 -24.98 9.52
CA ALA A 180 19.59 -23.98 8.72
C ALA A 180 20.49 -23.04 9.54
N GLY A 181 20.41 -23.09 10.87
CA GLY A 181 21.31 -22.42 11.79
C GLY A 181 21.37 -20.91 11.58
N ALA A 182 22.57 -20.36 11.49
CA ALA A 182 22.81 -18.94 11.29
C ALA A 182 22.36 -18.45 9.91
N ASP A 183 22.20 -19.31 8.91
CA ASP A 183 21.84 -18.94 7.53
C ASP A 183 20.34 -18.83 7.30
N ILE A 184 19.50 -18.99 8.32
CA ILE A 184 18.03 -18.79 8.23
C ILE A 184 17.69 -17.47 7.51
N TRP A 185 18.40 -16.40 7.82
CA TRP A 185 18.15 -15.10 7.20
C TRP A 185 18.44 -15.09 5.70
N ARG A 186 19.48 -15.80 5.24
CA ARG A 186 19.82 -15.91 3.81
C ARG A 186 18.72 -16.61 3.03
N TRP A 187 18.23 -17.71 3.56
CA TRP A 187 17.13 -18.48 2.98
C TRP A 187 15.82 -17.69 3.00
N SER A 188 15.52 -17.01 4.12
CA SER A 188 14.34 -16.16 4.22
C SER A 188 14.35 -15.02 3.18
N VAL A 189 15.46 -14.27 3.09
CA VAL A 189 15.59 -13.16 2.14
C VAL A 189 15.66 -13.69 0.70
N GLY A 190 16.41 -14.75 0.45
CA GLY A 190 16.55 -15.37 -0.88
C GLY A 190 15.22 -15.93 -1.42
N SER A 191 14.36 -16.45 -0.55
CA SER A 191 13.03 -16.93 -0.96
C SER A 191 12.17 -15.83 -1.61
N ALA A 192 12.38 -14.56 -1.26
CA ALA A 192 11.69 -13.45 -1.90
C ALA A 192 12.03 -13.32 -3.40
N ALA A 193 13.25 -13.71 -3.82
CA ALA A 193 13.60 -13.74 -5.24
C ALA A 193 12.77 -14.76 -6.01
N VAL A 194 12.49 -15.93 -5.42
CA VAL A 194 11.64 -16.96 -6.05
C VAL A 194 10.23 -16.43 -6.27
N VAL A 195 9.64 -15.80 -5.23
CA VAL A 195 8.31 -15.18 -5.34
C VAL A 195 8.31 -14.09 -6.41
N ALA A 196 9.36 -13.25 -6.43
CA ALA A 196 9.47 -12.16 -7.40
C ALA A 196 9.60 -12.67 -8.85
N VAL A 197 10.35 -13.76 -9.10
CA VAL A 197 10.47 -14.39 -10.42
C VAL A 197 9.12 -14.94 -10.89
N VAL A 198 8.41 -15.67 -10.03
CA VAL A 198 7.08 -16.20 -10.37
C VAL A 198 6.12 -15.07 -10.74
N LEU A 199 6.13 -13.97 -9.96
CA LEU A 199 5.30 -12.81 -10.24
C LEU A 199 5.73 -12.06 -11.51
N LEU A 200 7.04 -11.92 -11.74
CA LEU A 200 7.55 -11.29 -12.98
C LEU A 200 7.04 -12.03 -14.22
N ILE A 201 7.18 -13.36 -14.23
CA ILE A 201 6.73 -14.21 -15.34
C ILE A 201 5.20 -14.10 -15.51
N GLY A 202 4.44 -14.24 -14.41
CA GLY A 202 2.98 -14.16 -14.46
C GLY A 202 2.47 -12.78 -14.90
N GLN A 203 3.05 -11.72 -14.37
CA GLN A 203 2.70 -10.35 -14.75
C GLN A 203 3.10 -10.05 -16.19
N TRP A 204 4.30 -10.39 -16.62
CA TRP A 204 4.75 -10.20 -18.00
C TRP A 204 3.84 -10.91 -19.01
N ALA A 205 3.43 -12.14 -18.73
CA ALA A 205 2.59 -12.94 -19.64
C ALA A 205 1.14 -12.45 -19.68
N MET A 206 0.58 -12.01 -18.56
CA MET A 206 -0.87 -11.84 -18.41
C MET A 206 -1.33 -10.40 -18.21
N LEU A 207 -0.53 -9.50 -17.64
CA LEU A 207 -0.93 -8.12 -17.42
C LEU A 207 -1.19 -7.42 -18.77
N LYS A 208 -2.23 -6.61 -18.76
CA LYS A 208 -2.55 -5.66 -19.84
C LYS A 208 -2.58 -4.26 -19.27
N GLU A 209 -2.29 -3.28 -20.11
CA GLU A 209 -2.35 -1.89 -19.68
C GLU A 209 -3.79 -1.48 -19.35
N SER A 210 -3.95 -0.57 -18.43
CA SER A 210 -5.25 -0.05 -18.02
C SER A 210 -6.02 0.53 -19.20
N PRO A 211 -7.26 0.07 -19.49
CA PRO A 211 -8.08 0.67 -20.52
C PRO A 211 -8.37 2.15 -20.27
N ALA A 212 -8.57 2.55 -18.99
CA ALA A 212 -8.80 3.93 -18.61
C ALA A 212 -7.57 4.81 -18.88
N TRP A 213 -6.38 4.31 -18.53
CA TRP A 213 -5.14 5.02 -18.83
C TRP A 213 -4.89 5.14 -20.33
N LEU A 214 -5.13 4.08 -21.10
CA LEU A 214 -4.98 4.12 -22.56
C LEU A 214 -5.92 5.16 -23.19
N ALA A 215 -7.18 5.21 -22.74
CA ALA A 215 -8.14 6.22 -23.17
C ALA A 215 -7.68 7.64 -22.80
N SER A 216 -7.13 7.84 -21.59
CA SER A 216 -6.59 9.14 -21.17
C SER A 216 -5.39 9.62 -22.02
N LYS A 217 -4.74 8.71 -22.74
CA LYS A 217 -3.65 8.99 -23.69
C LYS A 217 -4.12 9.04 -25.15
N GLY A 218 -5.42 9.01 -25.41
CA GLY A 218 -5.99 9.01 -26.77
C GLY A 218 -5.81 7.69 -27.52
N ARG A 219 -5.32 6.63 -26.87
CA ARG A 219 -5.08 5.29 -27.44
C ARG A 219 -6.37 4.47 -27.37
N LEU A 220 -7.43 4.93 -28.04
CA LEU A 220 -8.77 4.35 -27.92
C LEU A 220 -8.85 2.93 -28.51
N ASP A 221 -8.11 2.63 -29.58
CA ASP A 221 -8.05 1.29 -30.18
C ASP A 221 -7.49 0.28 -29.17
N ASP A 222 -6.39 0.62 -28.50
CA ASP A 222 -5.80 -0.22 -27.47
C ASP A 222 -6.70 -0.36 -26.24
N ALA A 223 -7.41 0.71 -25.85
CA ALA A 223 -8.37 0.69 -24.76
C ALA A 223 -9.52 -0.28 -25.03
N VAL A 224 -10.12 -0.22 -26.22
CA VAL A 224 -11.19 -1.13 -26.67
C VAL A 224 -10.68 -2.57 -26.74
N ALA A 225 -9.49 -2.79 -27.32
CA ALA A 225 -8.89 -4.12 -27.37
C ALA A 225 -8.64 -4.73 -25.98
N ASN A 226 -8.23 -3.91 -25.00
CA ASN A 226 -8.01 -4.37 -23.62
C ASN A 226 -9.33 -4.56 -22.85
N LEU A 227 -10.38 -3.77 -23.12
CA LEU A 227 -11.74 -4.03 -22.61
C LEU A 227 -12.25 -5.40 -23.03
N ASP A 228 -12.08 -5.78 -24.31
CA ASP A 228 -12.48 -7.09 -24.79
C ASP A 228 -11.63 -8.20 -24.16
N LYS A 229 -10.30 -8.07 -24.16
CA LYS A 229 -9.37 -9.08 -23.62
C LYS A 229 -9.55 -9.32 -22.11
N LEU A 230 -9.81 -8.29 -21.32
CA LEU A 230 -9.90 -8.35 -19.86
C LEU A 230 -11.31 -8.71 -19.39
N TYR A 231 -12.32 -8.06 -19.97
CA TYR A 231 -13.69 -8.10 -19.47
C TYR A 231 -14.67 -8.75 -20.43
N GLY A 232 -14.27 -9.05 -21.68
CA GLY A 232 -15.17 -9.54 -22.73
C GLY A 232 -16.14 -8.46 -23.26
N ILE A 233 -15.86 -7.17 -22.99
CA ILE A 233 -16.69 -6.05 -23.43
C ILE A 233 -16.34 -5.70 -24.87
N LYS A 234 -17.24 -6.03 -25.79
CA LYS A 234 -17.11 -5.70 -27.22
C LYS A 234 -17.61 -4.29 -27.46
N ALA A 235 -16.70 -3.32 -27.44
CA ALA A 235 -16.95 -1.93 -27.78
C ALA A 235 -16.42 -1.58 -29.18
N VAL A 236 -16.76 -0.40 -29.68
CA VAL A 236 -16.18 0.18 -30.90
C VAL A 236 -15.54 1.52 -30.58
N VAL A 237 -14.50 1.86 -31.33
CA VAL A 237 -13.85 3.15 -31.18
C VAL A 237 -14.78 4.23 -31.75
N GLY A 238 -15.10 5.21 -30.93
CA GLY A 238 -15.87 6.38 -31.30
C GLY A 238 -14.99 7.58 -31.68
N ARG A 239 -15.57 8.75 -31.75
CA ARG A 239 -14.81 9.97 -31.97
C ARG A 239 -14.26 10.47 -30.62
N PRO A 240 -12.94 10.76 -30.51
CA PRO A 240 -12.38 11.28 -29.28
C PRO A 240 -13.19 12.50 -28.79
N ASP A 241 -13.57 12.48 -27.51
CA ASP A 241 -14.21 13.62 -26.87
C ASP A 241 -13.22 14.79 -26.70
N GLU A 242 -13.73 15.96 -26.31
CA GLU A 242 -12.93 17.17 -26.16
C GLU A 242 -11.85 17.00 -25.09
N ALA A 243 -12.18 16.33 -23.97
CA ALA A 243 -11.23 16.05 -22.89
C ALA A 243 -10.09 15.14 -23.36
N THR A 244 -10.39 14.09 -24.13
CA THR A 244 -9.39 13.17 -24.71
C THR A 244 -8.49 13.91 -25.72
N ARG A 245 -9.08 14.76 -26.57
CA ARG A 245 -8.30 15.58 -27.53
C ARG A 245 -7.37 16.56 -26.82
N ALA A 246 -7.87 17.25 -25.79
CA ALA A 246 -7.07 18.15 -24.97
C ALA A 246 -5.93 17.43 -24.24
N ALA A 247 -6.20 16.25 -23.64
CA ALA A 247 -5.20 15.45 -22.96
C ALA A 247 -4.11 14.92 -23.91
N THR A 248 -4.45 14.60 -25.15
CA THR A 248 -3.51 14.15 -26.17
C THR A 248 -2.62 15.30 -26.70
N ALA A 249 -3.15 16.50 -26.74
CA ALA A 249 -2.41 17.72 -27.15
C ALA A 249 -1.52 18.28 -26.02
N ALA A 250 -1.78 17.90 -24.76
CA ALA A 250 -1.06 18.41 -23.61
C ALA A 250 0.37 17.83 -23.55
N PRO A 251 1.37 18.62 -23.08
CA PRO A 251 2.72 18.11 -22.84
C PRO A 251 2.70 16.95 -21.83
N ALA A 252 3.69 16.04 -21.97
CA ALA A 252 3.82 14.90 -21.07
C ALA A 252 3.81 15.36 -19.59
N PRO A 253 3.08 14.67 -18.71
CA PRO A 253 2.95 15.07 -17.32
C PRO A 253 4.32 15.10 -16.62
N GLY A 254 4.62 16.25 -16.02
CA GLY A 254 5.82 16.46 -15.21
C GLY A 254 5.48 16.42 -13.72
N PHE A 255 6.50 16.36 -12.85
CA PHE A 255 6.32 16.45 -11.39
C PHE A 255 5.56 17.72 -10.93
N ARG A 256 5.61 18.79 -11.71
CA ARG A 256 4.84 20.01 -11.45
C ARG A 256 3.32 19.76 -11.38
N GLN A 257 2.80 18.74 -12.05
CA GLN A 257 1.38 18.37 -11.97
C GLN A 257 0.99 17.83 -10.59
N ALA A 258 1.94 17.38 -9.75
CA ALA A 258 1.65 17.04 -8.36
C ALA A 258 1.01 18.21 -7.58
N GLY A 259 1.25 19.46 -8.00
CA GLY A 259 0.62 20.64 -7.43
C GLY A 259 -0.93 20.66 -7.54
N VAL A 260 -1.51 19.96 -8.51
CA VAL A 260 -2.97 19.85 -8.65
C VAL A 260 -3.60 19.09 -7.49
N LEU A 261 -2.88 18.13 -6.91
CA LEU A 261 -3.34 17.33 -5.77
C LEU A 261 -3.58 18.16 -4.50
N PHE A 262 -2.98 19.35 -4.43
CA PHE A 262 -3.07 20.27 -3.29
C PHE A 262 -3.97 21.48 -3.59
N LYS A 263 -4.86 21.39 -4.59
CA LYS A 263 -5.77 22.46 -4.99
C LYS A 263 -7.22 21.96 -5.08
N GLY A 264 -8.17 22.88 -4.93
CA GLY A 264 -9.59 22.63 -5.14
C GLY A 264 -10.10 21.40 -4.40
N ALA A 265 -10.91 20.60 -5.07
CA ALA A 265 -11.54 19.41 -4.51
C ALA A 265 -10.52 18.29 -4.14
N TYR A 266 -9.33 18.30 -4.74
CA TYR A 266 -8.31 17.30 -4.40
C TYR A 266 -7.63 17.56 -3.05
N LEU A 267 -7.52 18.81 -2.59
CA LEU A 267 -6.84 19.14 -1.33
C LEU A 267 -7.37 18.34 -0.13
N PRO A 268 -8.68 18.36 0.22
CA PRO A 268 -9.18 17.58 1.35
C PRO A 268 -9.01 16.06 1.15
N ARG A 269 -9.09 15.57 -0.09
CA ARG A 269 -8.87 14.15 -0.45
C ARG A 269 -7.43 13.74 -0.18
N THR A 270 -6.48 14.58 -0.60
CA THR A 270 -5.03 14.38 -0.40
C THR A 270 -4.67 14.47 1.09
N VAL A 271 -5.18 15.46 1.81
CA VAL A 271 -4.92 15.61 3.24
C VAL A 271 -5.46 14.41 4.03
N LEU A 272 -6.70 13.98 3.76
CA LEU A 272 -7.30 12.83 4.45
C LEU A 272 -6.52 11.54 4.19
N SER A 273 -6.28 11.19 2.93
CA SER A 273 -5.57 9.97 2.56
C SER A 273 -4.13 9.94 3.09
N SER A 274 -3.45 11.09 3.03
CA SER A 274 -2.08 11.25 3.55
C SER A 274 -2.03 11.16 5.08
N ALA A 275 -2.94 11.81 5.79
CA ALA A 275 -2.99 11.76 7.26
C ALA A 275 -3.31 10.33 7.75
N ILE A 276 -4.24 9.63 7.11
CA ILE A 276 -4.53 8.23 7.45
C ILE A 276 -3.29 7.36 7.16
N SER A 277 -2.64 7.56 6.00
CA SER A 277 -1.44 6.78 5.63
C SER A 277 -0.26 7.06 6.55
N LEU A 278 -0.05 8.30 6.95
CA LEU A 278 0.97 8.69 7.93
C LEU A 278 0.73 8.02 9.29
N GLY A 279 -0.47 8.22 9.84
CA GLY A 279 -0.82 7.73 11.17
C GLY A 279 -0.78 6.21 11.25
N GLN A 280 -1.38 5.51 10.28
CA GLN A 280 -1.38 4.05 10.24
C GLN A 280 0.04 3.48 10.09
N SER A 281 0.88 4.07 9.21
CA SER A 281 2.25 3.60 9.03
C SER A 281 3.09 3.86 10.26
N MET A 282 3.00 5.06 10.84
CA MET A 282 3.75 5.41 12.04
C MET A 282 3.42 4.49 13.22
N GLN A 283 2.13 4.26 13.52
CA GLN A 283 1.72 3.37 14.61
C GLN A 283 2.07 1.90 14.36
N TYR A 284 1.94 1.42 13.12
CA TYR A 284 2.27 0.04 12.77
C TYR A 284 3.77 -0.22 12.86
N PHE A 285 4.59 0.64 12.28
CA PHE A 285 6.04 0.47 12.31
C PHE A 285 6.65 0.78 13.68
N ALA A 286 5.97 1.58 14.51
CA ALA A 286 6.37 1.77 15.91
C ALA A 286 5.99 0.59 16.83
N VAL A 287 4.81 -0.03 16.64
CA VAL A 287 4.33 -1.09 17.55
C VAL A 287 4.23 -2.43 16.85
N GLY A 288 3.56 -2.49 15.70
CA GLY A 288 3.33 -3.74 14.95
C GLY A 288 4.62 -4.40 14.45
N TRP A 289 5.61 -3.62 14.06
CA TRP A 289 6.93 -4.12 13.68
C TRP A 289 7.69 -4.74 14.85
N TYR A 290 7.51 -4.19 16.05
CA TYR A 290 8.15 -4.67 17.28
C TYR A 290 7.33 -5.75 18.01
N LEU A 291 6.25 -6.26 17.42
CA LEU A 291 5.48 -7.37 17.98
C LEU A 291 6.33 -8.60 18.31
N PRO A 292 7.37 -8.99 17.55
CA PRO A 292 8.27 -10.05 17.98
C PRO A 292 8.98 -9.76 19.31
N VAL A 293 9.40 -8.53 19.53
CA VAL A 293 10.00 -8.08 20.81
C VAL A 293 8.96 -8.11 21.94
N ILE A 294 7.73 -7.68 21.64
CA ILE A 294 6.61 -7.74 22.58
C ILE A 294 6.26 -9.20 22.87
N SER A 295 6.26 -10.08 21.87
CA SER A 295 6.07 -11.52 22.03
C SER A 295 7.11 -12.14 22.94
N LEU A 296 8.39 -11.77 22.79
CA LEU A 296 9.46 -12.24 23.68
C LEU A 296 9.18 -11.88 25.14
N SER A 297 8.71 -10.66 25.41
CA SER A 297 8.37 -10.26 26.79
C SER A 297 7.12 -10.94 27.35
N ILE A 298 6.25 -11.48 26.49
CA ILE A 298 5.03 -12.21 26.88
C ILE A 298 5.28 -13.71 27.01
N PHE A 299 5.97 -14.33 26.03
CA PHE A 299 6.08 -15.78 25.88
C PHE A 299 7.47 -16.38 26.24
N GLY A 300 8.47 -15.52 26.53
CA GLY A 300 9.85 -15.93 26.84
C GLY A 300 10.77 -15.95 25.63
N GLU A 301 12.08 -16.13 25.88
CA GLU A 301 13.20 -15.83 24.96
C GLU A 301 13.54 -16.93 23.94
N SER A 302 12.58 -17.69 23.42
CA SER A 302 12.87 -18.66 22.36
C SER A 302 12.46 -18.14 20.99
N PHE A 303 13.31 -18.36 19.97
CA PHE A 303 13.03 -18.01 18.58
C PHE A 303 11.70 -18.58 18.10
N GLU A 304 11.47 -19.86 18.41
CA GLU A 304 10.22 -20.56 18.04
C GLU A 304 9.00 -19.89 18.67
N LYS A 305 9.00 -19.68 19.99
CA LYS A 305 7.87 -19.02 20.70
C LYS A 305 7.62 -17.60 20.20
N ALA A 306 8.67 -16.82 19.97
CA ALA A 306 8.54 -15.46 19.45
C ALA A 306 7.96 -15.45 18.04
N THR A 307 8.40 -16.38 17.19
CA THR A 307 7.92 -16.50 15.80
C THR A 307 6.46 -16.95 15.78
N VAL A 308 6.09 -17.97 16.54
CA VAL A 308 4.70 -18.45 16.65
C VAL A 308 3.80 -17.37 17.24
N GLY A 309 4.21 -16.68 18.31
CA GLY A 309 3.47 -15.54 18.87
C GLY A 309 3.22 -14.45 17.83
N SER A 310 4.24 -14.10 17.05
CA SER A 310 4.12 -13.13 15.95
C SER A 310 3.16 -13.62 14.85
N MET A 311 3.18 -14.91 14.51
CA MET A 311 2.22 -15.50 13.55
C MET A 311 0.78 -15.39 14.06
N VAL A 312 0.55 -15.62 15.35
CA VAL A 312 -0.79 -15.48 15.96
C VAL A 312 -1.27 -14.03 15.86
N PHE A 313 -0.45 -13.02 16.19
CA PHE A 313 -0.82 -11.61 16.02
C PHE A 313 -1.11 -11.27 14.56
N ASN A 314 -0.30 -11.77 13.62
CA ASN A 314 -0.54 -11.57 12.19
C ASN A 314 -1.83 -12.26 11.69
N ALA A 315 -2.24 -13.38 12.28
CA ALA A 315 -3.51 -14.03 11.97
C ALA A 315 -4.70 -13.12 12.28
N PHE A 316 -4.69 -12.39 13.40
CA PHE A 316 -5.69 -11.36 13.69
C PHE A 316 -5.59 -10.16 12.73
N GLY A 317 -4.41 -9.87 12.22
CA GLY A 317 -4.22 -8.91 11.14
C GLY A 317 -4.89 -9.34 9.83
N ILE A 318 -4.84 -10.64 9.48
CA ILE A 318 -5.57 -11.20 8.33
C ILE A 318 -7.09 -10.99 8.53
N ILE A 319 -7.60 -11.36 9.69
CA ILE A 319 -9.03 -11.17 10.05
C ILE A 319 -9.40 -9.69 9.93
N GLY A 320 -8.58 -8.78 10.49
CA GLY A 320 -8.79 -7.34 10.40
C GLY A 320 -8.80 -6.84 8.97
N GLY A 321 -7.87 -7.30 8.13
CA GLY A 321 -7.81 -6.95 6.70
C GLY A 321 -9.04 -7.41 5.91
N LEU A 322 -9.56 -8.61 6.20
CA LEU A 322 -10.82 -9.10 5.63
C LEU A 322 -12.02 -8.27 6.10
N LEU A 323 -12.07 -7.96 7.41
CA LEU A 323 -13.08 -7.08 7.98
C LEU A 323 -13.04 -5.67 7.39
N SER A 324 -11.85 -5.15 7.06
CA SER A 324 -11.70 -3.84 6.42
C SER A 324 -12.40 -3.78 5.05
N ALA A 325 -12.28 -4.83 4.25
CA ALA A 325 -12.98 -4.92 2.96
C ALA A 325 -14.52 -4.94 3.14
N TYR A 326 -15.02 -5.56 4.21
CA TYR A 326 -16.43 -5.55 4.56
C TYR A 326 -16.86 -4.19 5.11
N ALA A 327 -16.12 -3.64 6.09
CA ALA A 327 -16.40 -2.36 6.72
C ALA A 327 -16.37 -1.20 5.71
N GLY A 328 -15.39 -1.20 4.80
CA GLY A 328 -15.30 -0.22 3.72
C GLY A 328 -16.53 -0.18 2.82
N ARG A 329 -17.19 -1.32 2.57
CA ARG A 329 -18.45 -1.37 1.81
C ARG A 329 -19.66 -0.90 2.62
N ARG A 330 -19.71 -1.19 3.91
CA ARG A 330 -20.87 -0.88 4.78
C ARG A 330 -20.78 0.53 5.37
N LEU A 331 -19.69 0.85 6.03
CA LEU A 331 -19.49 2.11 6.74
C LEU A 331 -18.87 3.19 5.83
N GLY A 332 -18.14 2.77 4.81
CA GLY A 332 -17.23 3.61 4.02
C GLY A 332 -15.81 3.58 4.60
N LEU A 333 -14.85 4.07 3.79
CA LEU A 333 -13.43 4.02 4.13
C LEU A 333 -13.07 5.01 5.24
N ARG A 334 -13.69 6.17 5.25
CA ARG A 334 -13.45 7.22 6.24
C ARG A 334 -13.90 6.81 7.65
N LEU A 335 -15.16 6.37 7.80
CA LEU A 335 -15.71 6.02 9.12
C LEU A 335 -15.09 4.74 9.67
N SER A 336 -14.76 3.76 8.81
CA SER A 336 -14.02 2.57 9.26
C SER A 336 -12.59 2.92 9.72
N SER A 337 -11.94 3.92 9.09
CA SER A 337 -10.65 4.45 9.59
C SER A 337 -10.81 5.12 10.95
N ALA A 338 -11.84 5.94 11.13
CA ALA A 338 -12.11 6.60 12.40
C ALA A 338 -12.33 5.57 13.53
N ALA A 339 -13.16 4.56 13.29
CA ALA A 339 -13.41 3.47 14.25
C ALA A 339 -12.13 2.69 14.58
N GLY A 340 -11.32 2.36 13.55
CA GLY A 340 -10.05 1.68 13.75
C GLY A 340 -9.05 2.51 14.54
N PHE A 341 -8.90 3.81 14.24
CA PHE A 341 -8.06 4.71 15.02
C PHE A 341 -8.52 4.85 16.48
N ALA A 342 -9.84 4.94 16.71
CA ALA A 342 -10.38 4.96 18.07
C ALA A 342 -10.04 3.67 18.84
N GLY A 343 -10.19 2.50 18.22
CA GLY A 343 -9.82 1.22 18.82
C GLY A 343 -8.32 1.11 19.12
N VAL A 344 -7.46 1.55 18.18
CA VAL A 344 -5.99 1.58 18.39
C VAL A 344 -5.61 2.55 19.50
N PHE A 345 -6.24 3.74 19.55
CA PHE A 345 -6.02 4.72 20.62
C PHE A 345 -6.33 4.10 21.99
N VAL A 346 -7.51 3.51 22.12
CA VAL A 346 -7.90 2.87 23.39
C VAL A 346 -6.94 1.73 23.76
N ALA A 347 -6.59 0.87 22.79
CA ALA A 347 -5.66 -0.24 23.03
C ALA A 347 -4.31 0.26 23.53
N LEU A 348 -3.71 1.29 22.91
CA LEU A 348 -2.42 1.85 23.32
C LEU A 348 -2.49 2.51 24.69
N VAL A 349 -3.54 3.27 24.97
CA VAL A 349 -3.74 3.89 26.31
C VAL A 349 -3.86 2.81 27.39
N VAL A 350 -4.70 1.78 27.15
CA VAL A 350 -4.85 0.69 28.12
C VAL A 350 -3.53 -0.08 28.28
N MET A 351 -2.82 -0.40 27.18
CA MET A 351 -1.50 -1.03 27.25
C MET A 351 -0.53 -0.21 28.12
N GLY A 352 -0.48 1.10 27.89
CA GLY A 352 0.42 1.97 28.66
C GLY A 352 0.07 2.05 30.16
N LEU A 353 -1.21 2.15 30.49
CA LEU A 353 -1.66 2.26 31.90
C LEU A 353 -1.57 0.93 32.68
N THR A 354 -1.70 -0.19 31.99
CA THR A 354 -1.79 -1.52 32.61
C THR A 354 -0.55 -2.39 32.41
N PHE A 355 0.47 -1.90 31.72
CA PHE A 355 1.69 -2.67 31.43
C PHE A 355 2.33 -3.24 32.70
N GLY A 356 2.57 -4.55 32.71
CA GLY A 356 3.12 -5.25 33.87
C GLY A 356 2.16 -5.43 35.06
N LYS A 357 0.90 -4.96 34.97
CA LYS A 357 -0.08 -5.01 36.07
C LYS A 357 -1.26 -5.91 35.83
N VAL A 358 -1.38 -6.49 34.63
CA VAL A 358 -2.52 -7.32 34.21
C VAL A 358 -2.12 -8.78 34.02
N PRO A 359 -3.07 -9.72 34.14
CA PRO A 359 -2.82 -11.13 33.85
C PRO A 359 -2.36 -11.32 32.40
N LEU A 360 -1.58 -12.38 32.14
CA LEU A 360 -1.00 -12.75 30.85
C LEU A 360 -2.05 -12.75 29.71
N ALA A 361 -3.25 -13.24 29.97
CA ALA A 361 -4.34 -13.25 28.97
C ALA A 361 -4.74 -11.84 28.52
N VAL A 362 -4.79 -10.86 29.43
CA VAL A 362 -5.09 -9.47 29.10
C VAL A 362 -3.92 -8.83 28.37
N ALA A 363 -2.68 -9.07 28.82
CA ALA A 363 -1.46 -8.60 28.17
C ALA A 363 -1.35 -9.10 26.73
N PHE A 364 -1.82 -10.33 26.45
CA PHE A 364 -1.91 -10.90 25.09
C PHE A 364 -3.04 -10.26 24.27
N LEU A 365 -4.21 -10.04 24.86
CA LEU A 365 -5.39 -9.53 24.15
C LEU A 365 -5.20 -8.11 23.62
N LEU A 366 -4.47 -7.27 24.33
CA LEU A 366 -4.30 -5.86 23.96
C LEU A 366 -3.56 -5.65 22.62
N PRO A 367 -2.41 -6.31 22.33
CA PRO A 367 -1.79 -6.31 21.01
C PRO A 367 -2.69 -6.89 19.92
N VAL A 368 -3.53 -7.91 20.23
CA VAL A 368 -4.52 -8.45 19.30
C VAL A 368 -5.53 -7.37 18.90
N VAL A 369 -6.11 -6.67 19.90
CA VAL A 369 -7.04 -5.56 19.64
C VAL A 369 -6.38 -4.45 18.83
N PHE A 370 -5.13 -4.09 19.15
CA PHE A 370 -4.35 -3.12 18.38
C PHE A 370 -4.26 -3.51 16.90
N ILE A 371 -3.78 -4.72 16.61
CA ILE A 371 -3.59 -5.22 15.23
C ILE A 371 -4.92 -5.34 14.51
N LEU A 372 -5.95 -5.89 15.16
CA LEU A 372 -7.27 -6.05 14.57
C LEU A 372 -7.88 -4.70 14.17
N CYS A 373 -7.90 -3.72 15.08
CA CYS A 373 -8.44 -2.39 14.83
C CYS A 373 -7.62 -1.63 13.79
N HIS A 374 -6.27 -1.76 13.84
CA HIS A 374 -5.38 -1.20 12.84
C HIS A 374 -5.70 -1.75 11.44
N ALA A 375 -5.74 -3.07 11.29
CA ALA A 375 -5.94 -3.73 10.00
C ALA A 375 -7.36 -3.57 9.46
N ALA A 376 -8.39 -3.57 10.35
CA ALA A 376 -9.79 -3.41 9.96
C ALA A 376 -10.15 -1.98 9.50
N GLY A 377 -9.33 -1.00 9.83
CA GLY A 377 -9.60 0.42 9.56
C GLY A 377 -8.44 1.13 8.86
N PRO A 378 -7.66 1.94 9.58
CA PRO A 378 -6.70 2.88 8.98
C PRO A 378 -5.59 2.17 8.22
N GLY A 379 -5.19 0.98 8.62
CA GLY A 379 -4.15 0.20 7.96
C GLY A 379 -4.41 0.02 6.46
N ALA A 380 -5.65 -0.27 6.08
CA ALA A 380 -6.04 -0.46 4.69
C ALA A 380 -6.44 0.83 3.97
N ASN A 381 -7.10 1.76 4.67
CA ASN A 381 -7.96 2.74 4.03
C ASN A 381 -7.23 3.94 3.42
N GLY A 382 -6.12 4.40 4.00
CA GLY A 382 -5.43 5.60 3.50
C GLY A 382 -5.03 5.48 2.03
N LYS A 383 -4.43 4.35 1.67
CA LYS A 383 -4.01 4.06 0.29
C LYS A 383 -5.21 3.79 -0.63
N SER A 384 -6.25 3.14 -0.11
CA SER A 384 -7.49 2.90 -0.87
C SER A 384 -8.26 4.19 -1.12
N ILE A 385 -8.33 5.11 -0.14
CA ILE A 385 -8.92 6.44 -0.34
C ILE A 385 -8.14 7.19 -1.42
N ALA A 386 -6.80 7.19 -1.38
CA ALA A 386 -6.00 7.82 -2.41
C ALA A 386 -6.31 7.24 -3.80
N ALA A 387 -6.24 5.90 -3.94
CA ALA A 387 -6.46 5.23 -5.21
C ALA A 387 -7.87 5.49 -5.81
N LEU A 388 -8.87 5.71 -4.96
CA LEU A 388 -10.27 5.96 -5.35
C LEU A 388 -10.66 7.45 -5.38
N SER A 389 -9.75 8.38 -5.12
CA SER A 389 -10.06 9.82 -5.01
C SER A 389 -9.59 10.66 -6.18
N TYR A 390 -8.75 10.09 -7.05
CA TYR A 390 -8.14 10.82 -8.16
C TYR A 390 -8.57 10.24 -9.51
N SER A 391 -8.67 11.11 -10.51
CA SER A 391 -8.90 10.74 -11.91
C SER A 391 -7.71 9.93 -12.48
N SER A 392 -7.97 9.15 -13.52
CA SER A 392 -6.99 8.20 -14.09
C SER A 392 -5.68 8.84 -14.54
N ASP A 393 -5.69 10.10 -14.93
CA ASP A 393 -4.52 10.86 -15.38
C ASP A 393 -3.55 11.20 -14.24
N VAL A 394 -4.05 11.45 -13.01
CA VAL A 394 -3.24 11.81 -11.84
C VAL A 394 -3.28 10.77 -10.71
N ARG A 395 -4.05 9.67 -10.86
CA ARG A 395 -4.27 8.65 -9.82
C ARG A 395 -2.97 8.03 -9.32
N ALA A 396 -2.09 7.61 -10.22
CA ALA A 396 -0.82 7.01 -9.84
C ALA A 396 0.10 8.01 -9.13
N LEU A 397 0.08 9.28 -9.53
CA LEU A 397 0.82 10.34 -8.85
C LEU A 397 0.24 10.61 -7.47
N GLY A 398 -1.10 10.68 -7.34
CA GLY A 398 -1.79 10.86 -6.05
C GLY A 398 -1.54 9.71 -5.07
N THR A 399 -1.58 8.46 -5.54
CA THR A 399 -1.22 7.29 -4.73
C THR A 399 0.24 7.31 -4.33
N GLY A 400 1.13 7.76 -5.23
CA GLY A 400 2.55 7.94 -4.96
C GLY A 400 2.82 8.97 -3.87
N VAL A 401 2.18 10.14 -3.93
CA VAL A 401 2.29 11.19 -2.88
C VAL A 401 1.77 10.67 -1.53
N THR A 402 0.62 10.01 -1.52
CA THR A 402 0.08 9.41 -0.29
C THR A 402 1.00 8.31 0.25
N GLY A 403 1.60 7.51 -0.62
CA GLY A 403 2.60 6.50 -0.28
C GLY A 403 3.88 7.10 0.31
N MET A 404 4.36 8.20 -0.27
CA MET A 404 5.50 8.97 0.27
C MET A 404 5.26 9.41 1.72
N VAL A 405 4.09 10.00 1.98
CA VAL A 405 3.71 10.46 3.33
C VAL A 405 3.59 9.28 4.30
N GLY A 406 3.01 8.14 3.85
CA GLY A 406 2.96 6.91 4.64
C GLY A 406 4.34 6.37 4.96
N SER A 407 5.26 6.35 3.99
CA SER A 407 6.65 5.88 4.18
C SER A 407 7.42 6.77 5.16
N PHE A 408 7.19 8.09 5.12
CA PHE A 408 7.73 8.99 6.14
C PHE A 408 7.24 8.61 7.55
N GLY A 409 5.94 8.28 7.69
CA GLY A 409 5.39 7.76 8.95
C GLY A 409 6.08 6.47 9.41
N SER A 410 6.38 5.56 8.48
CA SER A 410 7.10 4.31 8.78
C SER A 410 8.51 4.58 9.33
N VAL A 411 9.26 5.47 8.69
CA VAL A 411 10.62 5.84 9.12
C VAL A 411 10.59 6.47 10.52
N VAL A 412 9.67 7.42 10.72
CA VAL A 412 9.51 8.09 12.02
C VAL A 412 9.11 7.08 13.10
N GLY A 413 8.16 6.17 12.81
CA GLY A 413 7.73 5.14 13.75
C GLY A 413 8.86 4.21 14.17
N LEU A 414 9.64 3.72 13.19
CA LEU A 414 10.82 2.86 13.46
C LEU A 414 11.90 3.56 14.29
N TYR A 415 12.13 4.85 14.00
CA TYR A 415 13.16 5.61 14.68
C TYR A 415 12.75 6.02 16.10
N ILE A 416 11.51 6.49 16.28
CA ILE A 416 11.04 7.04 17.55
C ILE A 416 10.84 5.96 18.63
N PHE A 417 10.41 4.74 18.25
CA PHE A 417 10.06 3.71 19.22
C PHE A 417 11.20 3.35 20.18
N PRO A 418 12.42 3.01 19.70
CA PRO A 418 13.54 2.71 20.61
C PRO A 418 13.87 3.87 21.53
N GLN A 419 13.90 5.11 21.00
CA GLN A 419 14.25 6.34 21.74
C GLN A 419 13.29 6.57 22.92
N ILE A 420 11.99 6.45 22.66
CA ILE A 420 10.98 6.64 23.72
C ILE A 420 11.04 5.48 24.72
N LYS A 421 11.22 4.25 24.22
CA LYS A 421 11.33 3.06 25.07
C LYS A 421 12.50 3.16 26.04
N ASP A 422 13.66 3.64 25.58
CA ASP A 422 14.85 3.78 26.42
C ASP A 422 14.67 4.89 27.49
N GLY A 423 13.93 5.96 27.17
CA GLY A 423 13.66 7.05 28.10
C GLY A 423 12.49 6.83 29.06
N LEU A 424 11.39 6.24 28.57
CA LEU A 424 10.11 6.15 29.30
C LEU A 424 9.63 4.70 29.55
N GLY A 425 10.40 3.71 29.12
CA GLY A 425 9.99 2.30 29.13
C GLY A 425 8.83 2.01 28.19
N LEU A 426 8.40 0.74 28.12
CA LEU A 426 7.32 0.31 27.20
C LEU A 426 5.97 0.97 27.54
N ALA A 427 5.65 1.13 28.82
CA ALA A 427 4.41 1.78 29.26
C ALA A 427 4.31 3.22 28.75
N GLY A 428 5.36 4.02 28.96
CA GLY A 428 5.43 5.39 28.47
C GLY A 428 5.43 5.47 26.94
N THR A 429 6.08 4.53 26.27
CA THR A 429 6.08 4.44 24.82
C THR A 429 4.67 4.27 24.26
N PHE A 430 3.86 3.38 24.79
CA PHE A 430 2.48 3.20 24.34
C PHE A 430 1.62 4.44 24.56
N LEU A 431 1.78 5.14 25.69
CA LEU A 431 1.05 6.39 25.96
C LEU A 431 1.44 7.51 24.98
N VAL A 432 2.73 7.70 24.72
CA VAL A 432 3.18 8.70 23.74
C VAL A 432 2.68 8.37 22.34
N LEU A 433 2.79 7.10 21.92
CA LEU A 433 2.36 6.68 20.60
C LEU A 433 0.84 6.72 20.43
N SER A 434 0.04 6.73 21.50
CA SER A 434 -1.42 6.86 21.41
C SER A 434 -1.89 8.20 20.82
N VAL A 435 -1.04 9.23 20.84
CA VAL A 435 -1.32 10.53 20.19
C VAL A 435 -1.49 10.38 18.69
N VAL A 436 -0.78 9.43 18.07
CA VAL A 436 -0.83 9.22 16.59
C VAL A 436 -2.24 8.80 16.13
N PRO A 437 -2.85 7.73 16.65
CA PRO A 437 -4.21 7.36 16.27
C PRO A 437 -5.25 8.40 16.71
N LEU A 438 -5.02 9.17 17.78
CA LEU A 438 -5.90 10.26 18.17
C LEU A 438 -5.95 11.35 17.09
N LEU A 439 -4.80 11.78 16.57
CA LEU A 439 -4.73 12.75 15.47
C LEU A 439 -5.37 12.20 14.19
N GLY A 440 -5.17 10.92 13.88
CA GLY A 440 -5.82 10.23 12.77
C GLY A 440 -7.34 10.23 12.90
N LEU A 441 -7.86 9.91 14.09
CA LEU A 441 -9.29 9.96 14.41
C LEU A 441 -9.86 11.38 14.19
N ILE A 442 -9.22 12.39 14.76
CA ILE A 442 -9.64 13.80 14.62
C ILE A 442 -9.70 14.18 13.13
N THR A 443 -8.67 13.83 12.35
CA THR A 443 -8.65 14.12 10.92
C THR A 443 -9.81 13.46 10.17
N CYS A 444 -10.12 12.19 10.47
CA CYS A 444 -11.25 11.48 9.89
C CYS A 444 -12.61 12.10 10.26
N LEU A 445 -12.74 12.72 11.43
CA LEU A 445 -13.96 13.38 11.86
C LEU A 445 -14.14 14.76 11.20
N LEU A 446 -13.04 15.51 11.00
CA LEU A 446 -13.05 16.85 10.43
C LEU A 446 -13.27 16.84 8.91
N ILE A 447 -12.58 15.94 8.17
CA ILE A 447 -12.64 15.88 6.71
C ILE A 447 -13.72 14.87 6.28
N LYS A 448 -14.85 15.37 5.76
CA LYS A 448 -16.03 14.55 5.42
C LYS A 448 -16.00 14.01 3.97
N TRP A 449 -14.83 13.54 3.49
CA TRP A 449 -14.72 12.91 2.18
C TRP A 449 -14.68 11.38 2.32
N ASP A 450 -15.46 10.68 1.46
CA ASP A 450 -15.42 9.22 1.35
C ASP A 450 -15.72 8.80 -0.10
N PRO A 451 -14.73 8.28 -0.85
CA PRO A 451 -14.92 7.92 -2.25
C PRO A 451 -15.90 6.77 -2.45
N THR A 452 -16.09 5.90 -1.45
CA THR A 452 -17.03 4.76 -1.55
C THR A 452 -18.50 5.18 -1.30
N LYS A 453 -18.73 6.39 -0.81
CA LYS A 453 -20.06 6.98 -0.58
C LYS A 453 -20.43 8.05 -1.60
N ALA A 454 -19.47 8.46 -2.45
CA ALA A 454 -19.72 9.47 -3.47
C ALA A 454 -20.70 9.01 -4.57
N GLY A 455 -20.82 7.68 -4.77
CA GLY A 455 -21.76 7.09 -5.75
C GLY A 455 -21.34 7.25 -7.22
N ILE A 456 -20.30 8.03 -7.48
CA ILE A 456 -19.72 8.31 -8.80
C ILE A 456 -18.25 7.89 -8.83
N SER A 457 -17.76 7.57 -10.02
CA SER A 457 -16.34 7.23 -10.19
C SER A 457 -15.44 8.46 -9.96
N PRO A 458 -14.15 8.28 -9.62
CA PRO A 458 -13.22 9.39 -9.50
C PRO A 458 -13.09 10.23 -10.78
N ASP A 459 -13.21 9.60 -11.94
CA ASP A 459 -13.12 10.25 -13.23
C ASP A 459 -14.39 11.07 -13.54
N GLU A 460 -15.59 10.58 -13.19
CA GLU A 460 -16.84 11.35 -13.25
C GLU A 460 -16.83 12.51 -12.27
N ALA A 461 -16.36 12.29 -11.04
CA ALA A 461 -16.23 13.37 -10.05
C ALA A 461 -15.28 14.47 -10.53
N ALA A 462 -14.18 14.12 -11.17
CA ALA A 462 -13.24 15.08 -11.74
C ALA A 462 -13.88 15.88 -12.90
N ALA A 463 -14.67 15.22 -13.76
CA ALA A 463 -15.38 15.89 -14.83
C ALA A 463 -16.42 16.91 -14.30
N HIS A 464 -17.16 16.55 -13.25
CA HIS A 464 -18.09 17.45 -12.58
C HIS A 464 -17.39 18.65 -11.91
N ASP A 465 -16.26 18.40 -11.24
CA ASP A 465 -15.48 19.46 -10.60
C ASP A 465 -14.88 20.45 -11.63
N LEU A 466 -14.49 19.95 -12.81
CA LEU A 466 -14.02 20.79 -13.93
C LEU A 466 -15.15 21.61 -14.56
N ALA A 467 -16.34 21.04 -14.69
CA ALA A 467 -17.51 21.73 -15.22
C ALA A 467 -18.06 22.83 -14.27
N ALA A 468 -17.83 22.67 -12.96
CA ALA A 468 -18.22 23.63 -11.93
C ALA A 468 -17.16 24.73 -11.68
N ALA A 469 -15.96 24.62 -12.27
CA ALA A 469 -14.93 25.66 -12.17
C ALA A 469 -15.38 26.91 -12.93
N PRO A 470 -15.29 28.13 -12.34
CA PRO A 470 -15.60 29.34 -13.06
C PRO A 470 -14.70 29.50 -14.29
N GLU A 471 -15.27 29.87 -15.43
CA GLU A 471 -14.51 30.15 -16.65
C GLU A 471 -13.33 31.08 -16.34
N PRO A 472 -12.13 30.76 -16.85
CA PRO A 472 -10.99 31.63 -16.68
C PRO A 472 -11.32 33.00 -17.28
N ALA A 473 -11.18 34.05 -16.46
CA ALA A 473 -11.43 35.42 -16.90
C ALA A 473 -10.71 35.66 -18.24
N PRO A 474 -11.35 36.28 -19.22
CA PRO A 474 -10.76 36.54 -20.53
C PRO A 474 -9.44 37.28 -20.35
N ALA A 475 -8.38 36.75 -20.98
CA ALA A 475 -7.04 37.32 -20.93
C ALA A 475 -7.13 38.80 -21.38
N THR A 476 -6.82 39.70 -20.46
CA THR A 476 -6.73 41.12 -20.77
C THR A 476 -5.65 41.28 -21.84
N PRO A 477 -5.95 41.88 -23.00
CA PRO A 477 -4.93 42.09 -24.03
C PRO A 477 -3.82 42.96 -23.47
N ALA A 478 -2.58 42.46 -23.57
CA ALA A 478 -1.40 43.22 -23.21
C ALA A 478 -1.38 44.54 -24.03
N ARG A 479 -1.34 45.68 -23.31
CA ARG A 479 -1.06 46.98 -23.89
C ARG A 479 0.42 47.16 -24.13
#